data_62e69a57c0d9c415a403c1e660fa6948
#
_entry.id   62e69a57c0d9c415a403c1e660fa6948
#
_cell.length_a   1.000
_cell.length_b   1.000
_cell.length_c   1.000
_cell.angle_alpha   90.00
_cell.angle_beta   90.00
_cell.angle_gamma   90.00
#
_symmetry.space_group_name_H-M   'P 1'
#
loop_
_entity.id
_entity.type
_entity.pdbx_description
1 polymer ?
#
loop_
_entity_poly.entity_id
_entity_poly.type
_entity_poly.pdbx_seq_one_letter_code
_entity_poly.pdbx_strand_id
1 'polypeptide(L)'
;MTTTINASNSGSGGLIQTADASGVLALQTAGTTALTIDTSQNTTFAGTLTTAAQGIAKASLPAGAVLQVVSTTKTDTFTTTSTSFTDITGLSVSITPSSATSKILVFSNVNGSQQYTVNRTSLRLLRNSTTIDAGTAVGSRQAAFGGFGTPDSTVPSGTVSGNYLDSPATTSSVTYKMQVAVTAGSGTAYINRTQSDTDEVGQIRMPSTITVMEIAA
;
A
#
# COMPACT_ATOMS: atom_id res chain seq x y z
N MET A 1 -32.34 23.04 19.03
CA MET A 1 -31.28 23.97 19.40
C MET A 1 -30.85 23.59 20.81
N THR A 2 -29.76 22.87 20.96
CA THR A 2 -29.30 22.44 22.29
C THR A 2 -27.87 22.94 22.46
N THR A 3 -27.74 24.09 23.11
CA THR A 3 -26.45 24.54 23.60
C THR A 3 -26.43 24.19 25.08
N THR A 4 -25.78 23.07 25.43
CA THR A 4 -25.69 22.70 26.83
C THR A 4 -24.21 22.70 27.22
N ILE A 5 -23.77 23.82 27.80
CA ILE A 5 -22.60 23.76 28.66
C ILE A 5 -23.14 23.44 30.04
N ASN A 6 -23.10 22.17 30.44
CA ASN A 6 -23.63 21.74 31.74
C ASN A 6 -22.46 21.72 32.76
N ALA A 7 -22.43 22.76 33.57
CA ALA A 7 -21.57 22.77 34.75
C ALA A 7 -22.40 22.17 35.92
N SER A 8 -21.92 21.05 36.44
CA SER A 8 -22.36 20.34 37.64
C SER A 8 -23.66 20.75 38.32
N ASN A 9 -24.52 19.81 38.56
CA ASN A 9 -25.78 20.02 39.31
C ASN A 9 -25.65 19.86 40.85
N SER A 10 -24.45 19.68 41.38
CA SER A 10 -24.21 19.56 42.83
C SER A 10 -22.78 19.96 43.19
N GLY A 11 -22.62 21.06 43.86
CA GLY A 11 -21.34 21.57 44.36
C GLY A 11 -21.02 23.01 43.94
N SER A 12 -20.00 23.61 44.52
CA SER A 12 -19.61 25.01 44.31
C SER A 12 -18.82 25.27 43.01
N GLY A 13 -18.99 24.45 41.98
CA GLY A 13 -18.29 24.58 40.70
C GLY A 13 -19.20 25.19 39.64
N GLY A 14 -18.95 26.43 39.25
CA GLY A 14 -19.60 27.11 38.15
C GLY A 14 -18.76 27.23 36.90
N LEU A 15 -19.39 27.54 35.76
CA LEU A 15 -18.70 27.97 34.57
C LEU A 15 -18.24 29.41 34.77
N ILE A 16 -16.93 29.65 34.74
CA ILE A 16 -16.36 31.00 34.71
C ILE A 16 -16.11 31.36 33.26
N GLN A 17 -16.76 32.43 32.78
CA GLN A 17 -16.49 33.05 31.48
C GLN A 17 -15.74 34.37 31.72
N THR A 18 -14.54 34.45 31.20
CA THR A 18 -13.74 35.70 31.22
C THR A 18 -13.55 36.18 29.78
N ALA A 19 -14.03 37.37 29.49
CA ALA A 19 -13.81 38.01 28.20
C ALA A 19 -12.46 38.68 28.22
N ASP A 20 -11.59 38.40 27.25
CA ASP A 20 -10.24 38.96 27.15
C ASP A 20 -9.95 39.68 25.83
N ALA A 21 -10.93 39.88 24.98
CA ALA A 21 -10.79 40.52 23.66
C ALA A 21 -9.80 39.80 22.69
N SER A 22 -9.28 38.60 23.02
CA SER A 22 -8.37 37.85 22.15
C SER A 22 -9.09 37.20 20.97
N GLY A 23 -10.42 36.99 21.10
CA GLY A 23 -11.22 36.22 20.16
C GLY A 23 -10.94 34.69 20.20
N VAL A 24 -10.16 34.23 21.18
CA VAL A 24 -9.80 32.81 21.38
C VAL A 24 -10.68 32.22 22.47
N LEU A 25 -11.30 31.07 22.20
CA LEU A 25 -12.01 30.28 23.22
C LEU A 25 -11.06 29.22 23.79
N ALA A 26 -10.79 29.29 25.09
CA ALA A 26 -10.02 28.26 25.79
C ALA A 26 -10.91 27.55 26.84
N LEU A 27 -10.92 26.21 26.80
CA LEU A 27 -11.49 25.38 27.86
C LEU A 27 -10.37 24.90 28.78
N GLN A 28 -10.50 25.13 30.06
CA GLN A 28 -9.49 24.85 31.06
C GLN A 28 -9.98 23.84 32.09
N THR A 29 -9.09 23.02 32.59
CA THR A 29 -9.27 22.15 33.75
C THR A 29 -8.17 22.45 34.76
N ALA A 30 -8.58 22.76 36.02
CA ALA A 30 -7.63 23.15 37.08
C ALA A 30 -6.69 24.31 36.66
N GLY A 31 -7.22 25.30 35.92
CA GLY A 31 -6.43 26.45 35.44
C GLY A 31 -5.50 26.17 34.26
N THR A 32 -5.47 24.92 33.77
CA THR A 32 -4.66 24.54 32.58
C THR A 32 -5.55 24.39 31.36
N THR A 33 -5.17 25.01 30.25
CA THR A 33 -5.92 24.90 28.99
C THR A 33 -5.90 23.48 28.47
N ALA A 34 -7.06 22.91 28.23
CA ALA A 34 -7.25 21.57 27.65
C ALA A 34 -7.63 21.62 26.16
N LEU A 35 -8.35 22.66 25.76
CA LEU A 35 -8.76 22.86 24.36
C LEU A 35 -8.75 24.35 24.06
N THR A 36 -8.29 24.71 22.86
CA THR A 36 -8.33 26.09 22.34
C THR A 36 -9.01 26.09 20.97
N ILE A 37 -9.89 27.06 20.73
CA ILE A 37 -10.39 27.41 19.39
C ILE A 37 -9.90 28.82 19.08
N ASP A 38 -9.05 28.95 18.04
CA ASP A 38 -8.45 30.22 17.65
C ASP A 38 -9.39 31.08 16.76
N THR A 39 -8.98 32.27 16.42
CA THR A 39 -9.74 33.21 15.55
C THR A 39 -9.94 32.71 14.12
N SER A 40 -9.16 31.70 13.70
CA SER A 40 -9.28 31.04 12.39
C SER A 40 -10.11 29.75 12.47
N GLN A 41 -10.77 29.48 13.59
CA GLN A 41 -11.61 28.29 13.87
C GLN A 41 -10.79 26.98 13.99
N ASN A 42 -9.47 27.04 14.14
CA ASN A 42 -8.66 25.85 14.42
C ASN A 42 -8.84 25.40 15.87
N THR A 43 -9.04 24.11 16.06
CA THR A 43 -9.15 23.50 17.39
C THR A 43 -7.86 22.77 17.76
N THR A 44 -7.26 23.18 18.86
CA THR A 44 -6.05 22.54 19.42
C THR A 44 -6.35 21.89 20.75
N PHE A 45 -5.99 20.61 20.91
CA PHE A 45 -6.02 19.87 22.17
C PHE A 45 -4.63 19.93 22.81
N ALA A 46 -4.54 20.35 24.09
CA ALA A 46 -3.26 20.38 24.80
C ALA A 46 -2.75 18.96 25.18
N GLY A 47 -3.62 17.97 25.20
CA GLY A 47 -3.32 16.58 25.46
C GLY A 47 -3.64 15.69 24.27
N THR A 48 -3.63 14.37 24.51
CA THR A 48 -4.01 13.37 23.51
C THR A 48 -5.51 13.43 23.23
N LEU A 49 -5.90 13.55 21.95
CA LEU A 49 -7.27 13.36 21.52
C LEU A 49 -7.62 11.87 21.59
N THR A 50 -8.35 11.46 22.60
CA THR A 50 -8.92 10.11 22.68
C THR A 50 -10.28 10.11 22.00
N THR A 51 -10.38 9.49 20.85
CA THR A 51 -11.63 9.29 20.13
C THR A 51 -12.32 8.03 20.63
N ALA A 52 -13.65 7.99 20.66
CA ALA A 52 -14.42 6.77 20.88
C ALA A 52 -14.06 5.72 19.78
N ALA A 53 -14.57 4.50 19.89
CA ALA A 53 -14.22 3.36 19.02
C ALA A 53 -14.28 3.59 17.50
N GLN A 54 -14.89 4.69 17.04
CA GLN A 54 -14.99 5.03 15.61
C GLN A 54 -13.84 5.90 15.07
N GLY A 55 -12.95 6.40 15.94
CA GLY A 55 -11.80 7.20 15.54
C GLY A 55 -12.17 8.52 14.81
N ILE A 56 -11.19 9.07 14.10
CA ILE A 56 -11.42 10.19 13.17
C ILE A 56 -11.93 9.62 11.85
N ALA A 57 -13.02 10.16 11.32
CA ALA A 57 -13.55 9.71 10.04
C ALA A 57 -12.48 9.84 8.92
N LYS A 58 -12.35 8.84 8.07
CA LYS A 58 -11.38 8.86 6.95
C LYS A 58 -11.53 10.09 6.06
N ALA A 59 -12.78 10.55 5.85
CA ALA A 59 -13.07 11.74 5.06
C ALA A 59 -12.59 13.06 5.71
N SER A 60 -12.23 13.05 7.00
CA SER A 60 -11.70 14.21 7.72
C SER A 60 -10.17 14.24 7.73
N LEU A 61 -9.52 13.24 7.14
CA LEU A 61 -8.06 13.21 7.03
C LEU A 61 -7.61 14.04 5.82
N PRO A 62 -6.47 14.74 5.91
CA PRO A 62 -5.96 15.56 4.82
C PRO A 62 -5.59 14.69 3.60
N ALA A 63 -5.58 15.30 2.42
CA ALA A 63 -5.04 14.68 1.21
C ALA A 63 -3.62 14.19 1.45
N GLY A 64 -3.29 13.01 0.91
CA GLY A 64 -2.02 12.33 1.14
C GLY A 64 -1.98 11.43 2.38
N ALA A 65 -2.99 11.46 3.26
CA ALA A 65 -3.04 10.55 4.40
C ALA A 65 -3.22 9.09 3.94
N VAL A 66 -2.52 8.17 4.61
CA VAL A 66 -2.72 6.72 4.41
C VAL A 66 -3.98 6.29 5.15
N LEU A 67 -4.97 5.78 4.42
CA LEU A 67 -6.28 5.41 4.96
C LEU A 67 -6.36 3.92 5.35
N GLN A 68 -5.69 3.06 4.61
CA GLN A 68 -5.57 1.63 4.89
C GLN A 68 -4.35 1.04 4.17
N VAL A 69 -3.84 -0.06 4.70
CA VAL A 69 -2.73 -0.82 4.15
C VAL A 69 -3.13 -2.29 4.11
N VAL A 70 -2.93 -2.94 2.97
CA VAL A 70 -3.14 -4.38 2.81
C VAL A 70 -1.91 -4.98 2.13
N SER A 71 -1.45 -6.12 2.61
CA SER A 71 -0.26 -6.78 2.09
C SER A 71 -0.47 -8.28 1.94
N THR A 72 0.17 -8.87 0.94
CA THR A 72 0.27 -10.30 0.75
C THR A 72 1.73 -10.68 0.59
N THR A 73 2.15 -11.70 1.33
CA THR A 73 3.47 -12.33 1.21
C THR A 73 3.31 -13.74 0.68
N LYS A 74 3.95 -14.03 -0.46
CA LYS A 74 4.06 -15.37 -1.01
C LYS A 74 5.38 -15.99 -0.54
N THR A 75 5.32 -17.12 0.15
CA THR A 75 6.50 -17.85 0.67
C THR A 75 6.77 -19.15 -0.07
N ASP A 76 5.76 -19.71 -0.71
CA ASP A 76 5.87 -20.91 -1.56
C ASP A 76 6.45 -20.54 -2.94
N THR A 77 6.92 -21.53 -3.67
CA THR A 77 7.50 -21.35 -5.00
C THR A 77 6.44 -21.34 -6.10
N PHE A 78 6.79 -20.75 -7.24
CA PHE A 78 5.99 -20.84 -8.47
C PHE A 78 6.94 -20.98 -9.66
N THR A 79 6.55 -21.72 -10.69
CA THR A 79 7.31 -21.88 -11.92
C THR A 79 6.41 -21.79 -13.14
N THR A 80 6.97 -21.26 -14.25
CA THR A 80 6.28 -21.26 -15.54
C THR A 80 7.28 -21.31 -16.70
N THR A 81 6.88 -21.97 -17.78
CA THR A 81 7.57 -21.95 -19.08
C THR A 81 6.77 -21.16 -20.12
N SER A 82 5.69 -20.51 -19.71
CA SER A 82 4.78 -19.80 -20.61
C SER A 82 5.43 -18.54 -21.18
N THR A 83 5.37 -18.39 -22.51
CA THR A 83 5.72 -17.15 -23.21
C THR A 83 4.61 -16.10 -23.16
N SER A 84 3.40 -16.50 -22.72
CA SER A 84 2.31 -15.59 -22.38
C SER A 84 2.34 -15.28 -20.90
N PHE A 85 2.00 -14.04 -20.55
CA PHE A 85 1.93 -13.63 -19.14
C PHE A 85 0.90 -14.46 -18.38
N THR A 86 1.34 -15.07 -17.28
CA THR A 86 0.52 -15.86 -16.36
C THR A 86 0.57 -15.28 -14.96
N ASP A 87 -0.53 -15.38 -14.21
CA ASP A 87 -0.59 -14.92 -12.82
C ASP A 87 0.40 -15.71 -11.97
N ILE A 88 1.20 -15.01 -11.16
CA ILE A 88 1.98 -15.64 -10.09
C ILE A 88 1.01 -16.01 -8.99
N THR A 89 0.60 -17.28 -8.93
CA THR A 89 -0.37 -17.76 -7.94
C THR A 89 0.06 -17.40 -6.53
N GLY A 90 -0.84 -16.79 -5.75
CA GLY A 90 -0.57 -16.38 -4.37
C GLY A 90 0.15 -15.02 -4.25
N LEU A 91 0.46 -14.32 -5.35
CA LEU A 91 1.03 -12.97 -5.32
C LEU A 91 0.01 -11.95 -5.85
N SER A 92 -1.06 -11.80 -5.11
CA SER A 92 -2.13 -10.84 -5.36
C SER A 92 -2.68 -10.28 -4.04
N VAL A 93 -3.21 -9.07 -4.08
CA VAL A 93 -3.82 -8.38 -2.94
C VAL A 93 -5.05 -7.62 -3.39
N SER A 94 -6.12 -7.65 -2.60
CA SER A 94 -7.35 -6.91 -2.89
C SER A 94 -7.56 -5.81 -1.86
N ILE A 95 -8.05 -4.67 -2.33
CA ILE A 95 -8.37 -3.51 -1.50
C ILE A 95 -9.70 -2.91 -1.98
N THR A 96 -10.50 -2.41 -1.04
CA THR A 96 -11.73 -1.67 -1.34
C THR A 96 -11.52 -0.21 -0.96
N PRO A 97 -11.33 0.69 -1.96
CA PRO A 97 -11.12 2.10 -1.66
C PRO A 97 -12.32 2.73 -0.96
N SER A 98 -12.06 3.59 0.00
CA SER A 98 -13.12 4.30 0.75
C SER A 98 -13.72 5.46 -0.03
N SER A 99 -13.03 5.95 -1.07
CA SER A 99 -13.48 7.00 -1.99
C SER A 99 -13.08 6.68 -3.43
N ALA A 100 -13.92 7.08 -4.39
CA ALA A 100 -13.59 6.99 -5.82
C ALA A 100 -12.46 7.95 -6.24
N THR A 101 -12.14 8.94 -5.43
CA THR A 101 -11.01 9.85 -5.66
C THR A 101 -9.70 9.34 -5.06
N SER A 102 -9.75 8.39 -4.12
CA SER A 102 -8.55 7.82 -3.49
C SER A 102 -7.58 7.27 -4.52
N LYS A 103 -6.29 7.40 -4.23
CA LYS A 103 -5.20 6.76 -4.97
C LYS A 103 -4.79 5.47 -4.27
N ILE A 104 -4.27 4.52 -5.04
CA ILE A 104 -3.69 3.30 -4.46
C ILE A 104 -2.21 3.25 -4.82
N LEU A 105 -1.37 3.37 -3.79
CA LEU A 105 0.07 3.18 -3.93
C LEU A 105 0.38 1.70 -3.79
N VAL A 106 0.91 1.10 -4.87
CA VAL A 106 1.28 -0.31 -4.93
C VAL A 106 2.79 -0.43 -4.81
N PHE A 107 3.25 -1.26 -3.89
CA PHE A 107 4.64 -1.72 -3.80
C PHE A 107 4.68 -3.20 -4.17
N SER A 108 5.58 -3.57 -5.05
CA SER A 108 5.84 -4.96 -5.40
C SER A 108 7.31 -5.29 -5.23
N ASN A 109 7.56 -6.46 -4.66
CA ASN A 109 8.88 -7.04 -4.56
C ASN A 109 8.77 -8.51 -4.98
N VAL A 110 9.34 -8.85 -6.12
CA VAL A 110 9.30 -10.21 -6.67
C VAL A 110 10.71 -10.76 -6.69
N ASN A 111 10.92 -11.83 -5.94
CA ASN A 111 12.17 -12.56 -5.89
C ASN A 111 12.10 -13.80 -6.76
N GLY A 112 13.17 -14.10 -7.46
CA GLY A 112 13.17 -15.27 -8.30
C GLY A 112 14.45 -15.42 -9.10
N SER A 113 14.40 -16.35 -10.03
CA SER A 113 15.47 -16.66 -10.96
C SER A 113 14.89 -17.11 -12.29
N GLN A 114 15.76 -17.36 -13.22
CA GLN A 114 15.39 -18.00 -14.48
C GLN A 114 16.40 -19.11 -14.83
N GLN A 115 15.97 -19.99 -15.70
CA GLN A 115 16.85 -21.02 -16.22
C GLN A 115 18.04 -20.38 -16.94
N TYR A 116 19.22 -20.93 -16.68
CA TYR A 116 20.48 -20.55 -17.35
C TYR A 116 20.42 -20.90 -18.85
N THR A 117 19.98 -19.94 -19.63
CA THR A 117 19.98 -19.94 -21.10
C THR A 117 19.80 -18.51 -21.57
N VAL A 118 19.78 -18.23 -22.86
CA VAL A 118 19.59 -16.90 -23.46
C VAL A 118 18.21 -16.26 -23.19
N ASN A 119 17.38 -16.89 -22.40
CA ASN A 119 16.02 -16.43 -22.10
C ASN A 119 16.01 -15.45 -20.94
N ARG A 120 14.99 -14.61 -20.91
CA ARG A 120 14.72 -13.62 -19.87
C ARG A 120 13.30 -13.79 -19.38
N THR A 121 13.06 -13.39 -18.14
CA THR A 121 11.71 -13.28 -17.62
C THR A 121 11.23 -11.84 -17.73
N SER A 122 9.94 -11.68 -17.93
CA SER A 122 9.27 -10.38 -17.90
C SER A 122 8.18 -10.42 -16.84
N LEU A 123 8.09 -9.35 -16.06
CA LEU A 123 7.09 -9.16 -15.02
C LEU A 123 6.22 -7.96 -15.35
N ARG A 124 4.94 -8.00 -14.99
CA ARG A 124 4.04 -6.86 -15.09
C ARG A 124 3.05 -6.82 -13.94
N LEU A 125 2.60 -5.60 -13.59
CA LEU A 125 1.59 -5.37 -12.59
C LEU A 125 0.22 -5.16 -13.24
N LEU A 126 -0.80 -5.81 -12.71
CA LEU A 126 -2.19 -5.63 -13.14
C LEU A 126 -3.06 -5.11 -12.01
N ARG A 127 -4.06 -4.31 -12.41
CA ARG A 127 -5.29 -4.07 -11.65
C ARG A 127 -6.41 -4.87 -12.30
N ASN A 128 -6.96 -5.85 -11.58
CA ASN A 128 -7.90 -6.83 -12.13
C ASN A 128 -7.33 -7.53 -13.37
N SER A 129 -7.81 -7.21 -14.56
CA SER A 129 -7.32 -7.72 -15.85
C SER A 129 -6.51 -6.70 -16.65
N THR A 130 -6.41 -5.45 -16.17
CA THR A 130 -5.73 -4.35 -16.88
C THR A 130 -4.29 -4.23 -16.42
N THR A 131 -3.34 -4.27 -17.35
CA THR A 131 -1.93 -3.94 -17.07
C THR A 131 -1.82 -2.45 -16.76
N ILE A 132 -1.26 -2.09 -15.61
CA ILE A 132 -1.15 -0.70 -15.14
C ILE A 132 0.30 -0.23 -15.01
N ASP A 133 1.25 -1.13 -14.91
CA ASP A 133 2.67 -0.80 -14.84
C ASP A 133 3.44 -1.71 -15.79
N ALA A 134 3.79 -1.17 -16.93
CA ALA A 134 4.63 -1.80 -17.94
C ALA A 134 5.20 -0.72 -18.87
N GLY A 135 6.40 -0.93 -19.37
CA GLY A 135 6.99 -0.09 -20.40
C GLY A 135 6.18 -0.11 -21.70
N THR A 136 6.52 0.78 -22.61
CA THR A 136 5.89 0.81 -23.96
C THR A 136 6.39 -0.36 -24.82
N ALA A 137 5.46 -1.13 -25.37
CA ALA A 137 5.78 -2.17 -26.33
C ALA A 137 6.27 -1.54 -27.65
N VAL A 138 7.39 -2.03 -28.17
CA VAL A 138 7.94 -1.59 -29.46
C VAL A 138 8.37 -2.82 -30.27
N GLY A 139 7.78 -3.02 -31.43
CA GLY A 139 8.02 -4.20 -32.27
C GLY A 139 7.64 -5.48 -31.52
N SER A 140 8.54 -6.46 -31.46
CA SER A 140 8.34 -7.74 -30.77
C SER A 140 8.71 -7.73 -29.29
N ARG A 141 9.07 -6.57 -28.71
CA ARG A 141 9.46 -6.47 -27.31
C ARG A 141 8.23 -6.58 -26.40
N GLN A 142 8.36 -7.39 -25.35
CA GLN A 142 7.32 -7.45 -24.33
C GLN A 142 7.33 -6.16 -23.50
N ALA A 143 6.17 -5.53 -23.31
CA ALA A 143 6.00 -4.48 -22.33
C ALA A 143 6.01 -5.12 -20.93
N ALA A 144 6.96 -4.71 -20.10
CA ALA A 144 7.18 -5.25 -18.78
C ALA A 144 7.52 -4.14 -17.79
N PHE A 145 7.19 -4.36 -16.54
CA PHE A 145 7.62 -3.59 -15.39
C PHE A 145 9.10 -3.84 -15.06
N GLY A 146 9.57 -5.08 -15.26
CA GLY A 146 10.92 -5.52 -15.04
C GLY A 146 11.09 -6.99 -15.39
N GLY A 147 12.24 -7.55 -15.09
CA GLY A 147 12.49 -8.97 -15.34
C GLY A 147 13.78 -9.42 -14.73
N PHE A 148 13.92 -10.73 -14.56
CA PHE A 148 15.20 -11.34 -14.16
C PHE A 148 16.07 -11.51 -15.39
N GLY A 149 17.30 -11.03 -15.30
CA GLY A 149 18.37 -11.32 -16.27
C GLY A 149 19.28 -12.42 -15.73
N THR A 150 19.87 -13.22 -16.60
CA THR A 150 20.92 -14.13 -16.17
C THR A 150 22.26 -13.42 -16.09
N PRO A 151 22.91 -13.39 -14.93
CA PRO A 151 24.34 -13.51 -14.92
C PRO A 151 24.72 -14.93 -15.33
N ASP A 152 25.90 -15.10 -15.83
CA ASP A 152 26.54 -16.35 -16.24
C ASP A 152 26.80 -17.29 -15.03
N SER A 153 25.72 -17.80 -14.40
CA SER A 153 25.79 -18.60 -13.18
C SER A 153 24.62 -19.58 -13.09
N THR A 154 24.90 -20.76 -12.60
CA THR A 154 23.92 -21.83 -12.34
C THR A 154 23.04 -21.58 -11.12
N VAL A 155 23.34 -20.55 -10.32
CA VAL A 155 22.60 -20.18 -9.10
C VAL A 155 22.16 -18.69 -9.13
N PRO A 156 21.62 -18.19 -10.25
CA PRO A 156 21.18 -16.81 -10.28
C PRO A 156 19.95 -16.64 -9.40
N SER A 157 19.93 -15.58 -8.63
CA SER A 157 18.74 -15.07 -7.98
C SER A 157 18.70 -13.56 -8.15
N GLY A 158 17.52 -13.02 -8.22
CA GLY A 158 17.33 -11.59 -8.40
C GLY A 158 16.05 -11.11 -7.74
N THR A 159 16.01 -9.81 -7.51
CA THR A 159 14.85 -9.10 -7.00
C THR A 159 14.42 -8.06 -8.03
N VAL A 160 13.14 -8.04 -8.35
CA VAL A 160 12.51 -6.96 -9.12
C VAL A 160 11.53 -6.26 -8.20
N SER A 161 11.83 -5.00 -7.93
CA SER A 161 11.01 -4.16 -7.04
C SER A 161 10.55 -2.92 -7.78
N GLY A 162 9.38 -2.43 -7.42
CA GLY A 162 8.87 -1.17 -7.90
C GLY A 162 7.66 -0.68 -7.13
N ASN A 163 7.23 0.51 -7.51
CA ASN A 163 6.04 1.14 -6.97
C ASN A 163 5.25 1.78 -8.11
N TYR A 164 3.94 1.85 -7.93
CA TYR A 164 3.02 2.47 -8.87
C TYR A 164 1.88 3.15 -8.11
N LEU A 165 1.59 4.40 -8.44
CA LEU A 165 0.46 5.13 -7.88
C LEU A 165 -0.72 5.08 -8.85
N ASP A 166 -1.68 4.23 -8.56
CA ASP A 166 -2.87 4.00 -9.37
C ASP A 166 -4.05 4.91 -8.98
N SER A 167 -4.93 5.13 -9.94
CA SER A 167 -6.19 5.85 -9.77
C SER A 167 -7.34 4.94 -10.21
N PRO A 168 -7.83 4.05 -9.35
CA PRO A 168 -8.84 3.06 -9.73
C PRO A 168 -10.23 3.66 -10.01
N ALA A 169 -10.50 4.86 -9.51
CA ALA A 169 -11.75 5.60 -9.67
C ALA A 169 -13.00 4.80 -9.30
N THR A 170 -12.95 4.03 -8.23
CA THR A 170 -14.04 3.17 -7.75
C THR A 170 -13.99 2.97 -6.25
N THR A 171 -15.14 2.66 -5.65
CA THR A 171 -15.29 2.17 -4.28
C THR A 171 -15.57 0.67 -4.22
N SER A 172 -15.58 -0.02 -5.37
CA SER A 172 -15.64 -1.48 -5.42
C SER A 172 -14.27 -2.09 -5.16
N SER A 173 -14.24 -3.35 -4.73
CA SER A 173 -13.00 -4.09 -4.53
C SER A 173 -12.19 -4.19 -5.83
N VAL A 174 -10.90 -3.89 -5.75
CA VAL A 174 -9.94 -4.05 -6.84
C VAL A 174 -8.82 -4.97 -6.41
N THR A 175 -8.35 -5.82 -7.32
CA THR A 175 -7.28 -6.77 -7.07
C THR A 175 -6.03 -6.35 -7.85
N TYR A 176 -4.91 -6.20 -7.15
CA TYR A 176 -3.59 -6.00 -7.74
C TYR A 176 -2.84 -7.32 -7.72
N LYS A 177 -2.18 -7.66 -8.84
CA LYS A 177 -1.48 -8.92 -8.98
C LYS A 177 -0.28 -8.82 -9.90
N MET A 178 0.71 -9.67 -9.66
CA MET A 178 1.88 -9.79 -10.52
C MET A 178 1.72 -10.95 -11.51
N GLN A 179 2.13 -10.72 -12.74
CA GLN A 179 2.26 -11.75 -13.78
C GLN A 179 3.70 -11.89 -14.23
N VAL A 180 4.03 -13.07 -14.70
CA VAL A 180 5.34 -13.42 -15.25
C VAL A 180 5.19 -14.14 -16.59
N ALA A 181 6.15 -13.89 -17.51
CA ALA A 181 6.33 -14.63 -18.74
C ALA A 181 7.80 -14.89 -18.99
N VAL A 182 8.14 -15.92 -19.77
CA VAL A 182 9.48 -16.09 -20.35
C VAL A 182 9.51 -15.50 -21.75
N THR A 183 10.68 -15.00 -22.19
CA THR A 183 10.78 -14.31 -23.49
C THR A 183 10.95 -15.26 -24.67
N ALA A 184 11.26 -16.55 -24.42
CA ALA A 184 11.38 -17.57 -25.46
C ALA A 184 11.00 -18.95 -24.93
N GLY A 185 10.52 -19.82 -25.83
CA GLY A 185 9.79 -21.05 -25.52
C GLY A 185 10.54 -22.20 -24.84
N SER A 186 11.84 -22.07 -24.56
CA SER A 186 12.63 -23.10 -23.87
C SER A 186 13.13 -22.69 -22.47
N GLY A 187 12.70 -21.53 -21.98
CA GLY A 187 13.10 -21.04 -20.66
C GLY A 187 12.10 -21.38 -19.56
N THR A 188 12.57 -21.34 -18.33
CA THR A 188 11.72 -21.48 -17.13
C THR A 188 11.97 -20.29 -16.21
N ALA A 189 10.89 -19.64 -15.77
CA ALA A 189 10.91 -18.65 -14.70
C ALA A 189 10.64 -19.36 -13.36
N TYR A 190 11.43 -19.03 -12.37
CA TYR A 190 11.30 -19.54 -11.00
C TYR A 190 11.04 -18.38 -10.05
N ILE A 191 9.97 -18.42 -9.32
CA ILE A 191 9.63 -17.42 -8.31
C ILE A 191 9.91 -18.00 -6.93
N ASN A 192 10.50 -17.18 -6.06
CA ASN A 192 10.85 -17.50 -4.67
C ASN A 192 11.90 -18.60 -4.51
N ARG A 193 12.67 -18.89 -5.54
CA ARG A 193 13.79 -19.85 -5.46
C ARG A 193 14.86 -19.60 -6.51
N THR A 194 16.00 -20.19 -6.31
CA THR A 194 17.04 -20.36 -7.33
C THR A 194 16.62 -21.40 -8.39
N GLN A 195 17.32 -21.44 -9.52
CA GLN A 195 17.05 -22.43 -10.58
C GLN A 195 17.13 -23.85 -10.05
N SER A 196 18.24 -24.20 -9.40
CA SER A 196 18.34 -25.44 -8.64
C SER A 196 17.59 -25.31 -7.32
N ASP A 197 16.96 -26.38 -6.87
CA ASP A 197 16.16 -26.40 -5.63
C ASP A 197 16.54 -27.64 -4.79
N THR A 198 17.83 -28.01 -4.86
CA THR A 198 18.42 -29.09 -4.07
C THR A 198 18.68 -28.61 -2.64
N ASP A 199 18.76 -29.54 -1.70
CA ASP A 199 19.10 -29.26 -0.31
C ASP A 199 20.63 -29.06 -0.17
N GLU A 200 21.09 -27.87 -0.62
CA GLU A 200 22.50 -27.51 -0.63
C GLU A 200 22.69 -26.06 -0.16
N VAL A 201 23.81 -25.77 0.47
CA VAL A 201 24.22 -24.42 0.83
C VAL A 201 24.39 -23.58 -0.45
N GLY A 202 23.69 -22.45 -0.52
CA GLY A 202 23.65 -21.58 -1.70
C GLY A 202 22.36 -21.68 -2.52
N GLN A 203 21.56 -22.72 -2.32
CA GLN A 203 20.20 -22.79 -2.86
C GLN A 203 19.25 -22.09 -1.90
N ILE A 204 18.72 -20.93 -2.29
CA ILE A 204 17.92 -20.09 -1.40
C ILE A 204 16.45 -20.06 -1.79
N ARG A 205 15.59 -19.99 -0.81
CA ARG A 205 14.17 -19.68 -0.90
C ARG A 205 13.91 -18.27 -0.38
N MET A 206 13.20 -17.47 -1.12
CA MET A 206 12.98 -16.05 -0.85
C MET A 206 11.48 -15.75 -0.90
N PRO A 207 10.92 -14.91 -0.02
CA PRO A 207 9.53 -14.48 -0.14
C PRO A 207 9.39 -13.37 -1.18
N SER A 208 8.23 -13.30 -1.85
CA SER A 208 7.80 -12.14 -2.63
C SER A 208 6.62 -11.46 -1.96
N THR A 209 6.51 -10.15 -2.10
CA THR A 209 5.44 -9.36 -1.48
C THR A 209 4.77 -8.43 -2.46
N ILE A 210 3.49 -8.18 -2.24
CA ILE A 210 2.74 -7.08 -2.83
C ILE A 210 1.97 -6.38 -1.73
N THR A 211 2.17 -5.06 -1.62
CA THR A 211 1.53 -4.21 -0.61
C THR A 211 0.81 -3.06 -1.31
N VAL A 212 -0.40 -2.78 -0.89
CA VAL A 212 -1.18 -1.65 -1.39
C VAL A 212 -1.57 -0.73 -0.24
N MET A 213 -1.49 0.57 -0.47
CA MET A 213 -1.88 1.62 0.46
C MET A 213 -2.91 2.53 -0.19
N GLU A 214 -4.05 2.72 0.46
CA GLU A 214 -5.00 3.75 0.04
C GLU A 214 -4.54 5.11 0.55
N ILE A 215 -4.44 6.06 -0.37
CA ILE A 215 -4.04 7.45 -0.10
C ILE A 215 -5.25 8.35 -0.31
N ALA A 216 -5.56 9.18 0.66
CA ALA A 216 -6.59 10.22 0.57
C ALA A 216 -6.26 11.20 -0.57
N ALA A 217 -7.26 11.63 -1.34
CA ALA A 217 -7.14 12.61 -2.42
C ALA A 217 -7.90 13.88 -2.10
#